data_eec550b34132d6f011ceb6715e81d57d
#
_entry.id   eec550b34132d6f011ceb6715e81d57d
#
_cell.length_a   1.000
_cell.length_b   1.000
_cell.length_c   1.000
_cell.angle_alpha   90.00
_cell.angle_beta   90.00
_cell.angle_gamma   90.00
#
_symmetry.space_group_name_H-M   'P 1'
#
loop_
_entity.id
_entity.type
_entity.pdbx_description
1 polymer ?
#
loop_
_entity_poly.entity_id
_entity_poly.type
_entity_poly.pdbx_seq_one_letter_code
_entity_poly.pdbx_strand_id
1 'polypeptide(L)'
;MSRRVVRQSKFRHVFGQAAKADQAYEDIRVSKVTWDSSFCAVNPKFLAIIVEAGGGGAFIVLPLAKTGRVDKNFPLVTGHTAPVLDIDWCPHNDNVIASASDDTTIMVWQIPDYTPVRNITEPIITLEGHSKRVGILSWHPTARNVLLSAGGDNVIIIWNVGTGEVLLSLDDMHPDVIHSVCWNSNGSLLATTCKDKTLRIIDPRKGQVVANNFEEPVALQEMDTSNGVLLPFYDPDSSIVYLCGKGDSSIRYFEITDEPPFVHYLNTFSSKEPQRGMGFMPKRGLDVSKCEIARFYKLHERKCEPIIMTVPRKSDLFQDDLYPDTPGPEPALEADEWLSGQDAEPVLISLRDGYVPPKHRELRVTKRNILDVRPPSGPRRSQSASDAPLSQHTLETLLEEIKALREQVQAQERRITALENMLCELVDGTD
;
A
#
# COMPACT_ATOMS: atom_id res chain seq x y z
N MET A 1 39.66 -11.84 33.14
CA MET A 1 38.24 -11.65 32.84
C MET A 1 38.14 -10.56 31.79
N SER A 2 37.85 -10.89 30.54
CA SER A 2 37.63 -9.89 29.48
C SER A 2 36.34 -9.14 29.82
N ARG A 3 36.41 -7.85 30.03
CA ARG A 3 35.21 -6.99 30.08
C ARG A 3 34.48 -7.14 28.76
N ARG A 4 33.31 -7.78 28.75
CA ARG A 4 32.39 -7.73 27.62
C ARG A 4 32.06 -6.26 27.40
N VAL A 5 32.58 -5.69 26.30
CA VAL A 5 32.18 -4.34 25.87
C VAL A 5 30.71 -4.45 25.47
N VAL A 6 29.86 -3.80 26.22
CA VAL A 6 28.44 -3.76 25.94
C VAL A 6 28.23 -2.69 24.86
N ARG A 7 27.60 -3.08 23.73
CA ARG A 7 27.26 -2.16 22.66
C ARG A 7 26.41 -0.97 23.19
N GLN A 8 26.82 0.22 22.85
CA GLN A 8 26.02 1.41 23.15
C GLN A 8 24.94 1.57 22.08
N SER A 9 23.69 1.53 22.51
CA SER A 9 22.52 1.83 21.67
C SER A 9 21.45 2.49 22.52
N LYS A 10 20.83 3.53 22.00
CA LYS A 10 19.68 4.20 22.64
C LYS A 10 18.42 3.33 22.65
N PHE A 11 18.36 2.29 21.78
CA PHE A 11 17.25 1.36 21.63
C PHE A 11 17.46 0.02 22.35
N ARG A 12 18.55 -0.14 23.11
CA ARG A 12 18.84 -1.38 23.84
C ARG A 12 17.71 -1.82 24.80
N HIS A 13 16.95 -0.87 25.33
CA HIS A 13 15.87 -1.11 26.29
C HIS A 13 14.53 -0.68 25.71
N VAL A 14 14.22 -1.13 24.49
CA VAL A 14 12.89 -1.00 23.93
C VAL A 14 12.01 -2.10 24.47
N PHE A 15 10.86 -1.73 25.04
CA PHE A 15 9.89 -2.68 25.59
C PHE A 15 8.54 -2.52 24.93
N GLY A 16 7.97 -3.66 24.49
CA GLY A 16 6.60 -3.75 24.03
C GLY A 16 5.64 -3.97 25.20
N GLN A 17 4.54 -3.24 25.22
CA GLN A 17 3.47 -3.39 26.19
C GLN A 17 2.12 -3.30 25.51
N ALA A 18 1.24 -4.26 25.82
CA ALA A 18 -0.16 -4.16 25.41
C ALA A 18 -0.81 -2.94 26.08
N ALA A 19 -1.60 -2.20 25.33
CA ALA A 19 -2.40 -1.10 25.86
C ALA A 19 -3.45 -1.64 26.86
N LYS A 20 -4.04 -0.75 27.64
CA LYS A 20 -5.13 -1.11 28.55
C LYS A 20 -6.31 -1.67 27.77
N ALA A 21 -7.10 -2.53 28.41
CA ALA A 21 -8.22 -3.21 27.77
C ALA A 21 -9.27 -2.23 27.22
N ASP A 22 -9.44 -1.07 27.82
CA ASP A 22 -10.34 -0.01 27.36
C ASP A 22 -9.87 0.68 26.06
N GLN A 23 -8.64 0.48 25.65
CA GLN A 23 -8.06 0.99 24.39
C GLN A 23 -8.10 -0.04 23.25
N ALA A 24 -8.59 -1.24 23.49
CA ALA A 24 -8.78 -2.26 22.47
C ALA A 24 -10.13 -2.10 21.78
N TYR A 25 -10.25 -2.73 20.61
CA TYR A 25 -11.50 -2.86 19.86
C TYR A 25 -11.96 -4.31 19.95
N GLU A 26 -13.20 -4.53 20.34
CA GLU A 26 -13.75 -5.87 20.58
C GLU A 26 -14.98 -6.14 19.69
N ASP A 27 -15.35 -7.42 19.56
CA ASP A 27 -16.49 -7.90 18.76
C ASP A 27 -16.39 -7.63 17.25
N ILE A 28 -15.17 -7.59 16.71
CA ILE A 28 -14.93 -7.46 15.27
C ILE A 28 -15.07 -8.84 14.60
N ARG A 29 -15.80 -8.91 13.50
CA ARG A 29 -15.89 -10.11 12.66
C ARG A 29 -14.77 -10.10 11.62
N VAL A 30 -13.56 -10.45 12.03
CA VAL A 30 -12.41 -10.47 11.14
C VAL A 30 -12.60 -11.50 10.03
N SER A 31 -12.22 -11.14 8.81
CA SER A 31 -12.30 -12.04 7.64
C SER A 31 -11.57 -13.36 7.88
N LYS A 32 -12.16 -14.46 7.42
CA LYS A 32 -11.59 -15.80 7.50
C LYS A 32 -10.82 -16.21 6.26
N VAL A 33 -10.73 -15.33 5.28
CA VAL A 33 -9.97 -15.58 4.04
C VAL A 33 -8.53 -15.94 4.36
N THR A 34 -8.05 -17.00 3.74
CA THR A 34 -6.64 -17.41 3.86
C THR A 34 -5.81 -16.63 2.86
N TRP A 35 -5.19 -15.54 3.31
CA TRP A 35 -4.35 -14.68 2.50
C TRP A 35 -3.19 -14.12 3.32
N ASP A 36 -2.05 -13.86 2.68
CA ASP A 36 -0.80 -13.44 3.33
C ASP A 36 -0.66 -11.90 3.38
N SER A 37 -1.71 -11.20 3.75
CA SER A 37 -1.67 -9.77 4.03
C SER A 37 -1.76 -9.46 5.53
N SER A 38 -1.56 -8.21 5.89
CA SER A 38 -1.64 -7.74 7.28
C SER A 38 -3.07 -7.69 7.83
N PHE A 39 -4.10 -7.74 6.99
CA PHE A 39 -5.53 -7.63 7.32
C PHE A 39 -5.93 -6.38 8.09
N CYS A 40 -4.98 -5.56 8.46
CA CYS A 40 -5.15 -4.39 9.30
C CYS A 40 -4.25 -3.27 8.80
N ALA A 41 -4.78 -2.07 8.67
CA ALA A 41 -4.04 -0.87 8.31
C ALA A 41 -4.44 0.29 9.24
N VAL A 42 -3.48 1.08 9.67
CA VAL A 42 -3.71 2.17 10.62
C VAL A 42 -3.00 3.45 10.16
N ASN A 43 -3.63 4.57 10.43
CA ASN A 43 -3.05 5.90 10.28
C ASN A 43 -3.37 6.77 11.52
N PRO A 44 -2.94 8.03 11.61
CA PRO A 44 -3.19 8.84 12.80
C PRO A 44 -4.66 9.10 13.16
N LYS A 45 -5.60 8.81 12.25
CA LYS A 45 -7.04 9.05 12.45
C LYS A 45 -7.85 7.76 12.63
N PHE A 46 -7.50 6.70 11.86
CA PHE A 46 -8.35 5.54 11.67
C PHE A 46 -7.60 4.22 11.73
N LEU A 47 -8.31 3.21 12.18
CA LEU A 47 -7.95 1.80 12.10
C LEU A 47 -8.88 1.12 11.10
N ALA A 48 -8.33 0.49 10.06
CA ALA A 48 -9.07 -0.29 9.08
C ALA A 48 -8.77 -1.78 9.23
N ILE A 49 -9.80 -2.62 9.17
CA ILE A 49 -9.69 -4.08 9.32
C ILE A 49 -10.55 -4.76 8.28
N ILE A 50 -10.00 -5.74 7.58
CA ILE A 50 -10.75 -6.59 6.65
C ILE A 50 -11.68 -7.50 7.46
N VAL A 51 -12.98 -7.43 7.16
CA VAL A 51 -14.02 -8.14 7.92
C VAL A 51 -14.77 -9.13 7.04
N GLU A 52 -15.47 -10.06 7.70
CA GLU A 52 -16.39 -10.98 7.06
C GLU A 52 -17.61 -10.23 6.55
N ALA A 53 -17.97 -10.47 5.30
CA ALA A 53 -19.16 -9.88 4.67
C ALA A 53 -20.03 -10.99 4.04
N GLY A 54 -21.33 -10.87 4.18
CA GLY A 54 -22.28 -11.75 3.52
C GLY A 54 -22.54 -11.31 2.07
N GLY A 55 -21.87 -11.94 1.11
CA GLY A 55 -22.13 -11.70 -0.31
C GLY A 55 -21.21 -10.64 -0.95
N GLY A 56 -19.91 -10.72 -0.70
CA GLY A 56 -18.91 -9.84 -1.30
C GLY A 56 -17.74 -9.60 -0.36
N GLY A 57 -17.04 -8.47 -0.52
CA GLY A 57 -15.93 -8.06 0.31
C GLY A 57 -16.23 -6.78 1.07
N ALA A 58 -15.77 -6.69 2.31
CA ALA A 58 -15.91 -5.49 3.13
C ALA A 58 -14.71 -5.30 4.06
N PHE A 59 -14.55 -4.07 4.50
CA PHE A 59 -13.69 -3.74 5.63
C PHE A 59 -14.39 -2.71 6.53
N ILE A 60 -13.96 -2.65 7.78
CA ILE A 60 -14.46 -1.69 8.77
C ILE A 60 -13.42 -0.60 8.99
N VAL A 61 -13.86 0.63 9.17
CA VAL A 61 -13.00 1.76 9.52
C VAL A 61 -13.46 2.34 10.86
N LEU A 62 -12.57 2.26 11.84
CA LEU A 62 -12.82 2.66 13.21
C LEU A 62 -12.01 3.92 13.56
N PRO A 63 -12.65 4.99 14.09
CA PRO A 63 -11.90 6.14 14.60
C PRO A 63 -11.02 5.74 15.78
N LEU A 64 -9.76 6.18 15.80
CA LEU A 64 -8.83 5.88 16.91
C LEU A 64 -9.31 6.47 18.25
N ALA A 65 -10.07 7.54 18.21
CA ALA A 65 -10.64 8.17 19.42
C ALA A 65 -11.80 7.38 20.05
N LYS A 66 -12.36 6.37 19.36
CA LYS A 66 -13.51 5.57 19.82
C LYS A 66 -13.12 4.11 19.94
N THR A 67 -12.59 3.75 21.09
CA THR A 67 -12.22 2.38 21.44
C THR A 67 -13.37 1.63 22.13
N GLY A 68 -13.16 0.36 22.39
CA GLY A 68 -14.10 -0.50 23.10
C GLY A 68 -14.87 -1.45 22.17
N ARG A 69 -16.06 -1.82 22.61
CA ARG A 69 -16.90 -2.77 21.87
C ARG A 69 -17.49 -2.16 20.61
N VAL A 70 -17.24 -2.80 19.48
CA VAL A 70 -17.77 -2.38 18.18
C VAL A 70 -19.21 -2.89 18.04
N ASP A 71 -20.12 -2.00 17.67
CA ASP A 71 -21.52 -2.37 17.42
C ASP A 71 -21.61 -3.38 16.25
N LYS A 72 -22.48 -4.39 16.38
CA LYS A 72 -22.70 -5.39 15.33
C LYS A 72 -23.19 -4.78 14.01
N ASN A 73 -23.86 -3.66 14.09
CA ASN A 73 -24.41 -2.91 12.95
C ASN A 73 -23.53 -1.72 12.57
N PHE A 74 -22.28 -1.67 13.05
CA PHE A 74 -21.35 -0.59 12.69
C PHE A 74 -21.20 -0.55 11.16
N PRO A 75 -21.31 0.64 10.54
CA PRO A 75 -21.22 0.78 9.08
C PRO A 75 -19.91 0.26 8.51
N LEU A 76 -20.00 -0.48 7.43
CA LEU A 76 -18.87 -1.06 6.72
C LEU A 76 -18.61 -0.29 5.43
N VAL A 77 -17.40 -0.45 4.91
CA VAL A 77 -17.06 -0.07 3.54
C VAL A 77 -17.27 -1.30 2.66
N THR A 78 -18.25 -1.24 1.76
CA THR A 78 -18.70 -2.36 0.94
C THR A 78 -18.83 -1.93 -0.52
N GLY A 79 -18.51 -2.81 -1.45
CA GLY A 79 -18.60 -2.54 -2.89
C GLY A 79 -17.92 -3.63 -3.71
N HIS A 80 -16.95 -4.31 -3.12
CA HIS A 80 -16.33 -5.47 -3.74
C HIS A 80 -17.31 -6.66 -3.82
N THR A 81 -17.27 -7.37 -4.93
CA THR A 81 -18.12 -8.56 -5.19
C THR A 81 -17.49 -9.86 -4.69
N ALA A 82 -16.23 -9.80 -4.25
CA ALA A 82 -15.49 -10.92 -3.67
C ALA A 82 -14.66 -10.42 -2.46
N PRO A 83 -14.06 -11.31 -1.65
CA PRO A 83 -13.31 -10.93 -0.47
C PRO A 83 -12.26 -9.87 -0.73
N VAL A 84 -12.14 -8.91 0.20
CA VAL A 84 -11.02 -7.96 0.25
C VAL A 84 -9.78 -8.71 0.72
N LEU A 85 -8.67 -8.54 0.02
CA LEU A 85 -7.40 -9.21 0.29
C LEU A 85 -6.35 -8.29 0.91
N ASP A 86 -6.35 -7.02 0.55
CA ASP A 86 -5.42 -6.02 1.08
C ASP A 86 -6.07 -4.64 1.17
N ILE A 87 -5.60 -3.85 2.12
CA ILE A 87 -6.01 -2.47 2.35
C ILE A 87 -4.78 -1.64 2.71
N ASP A 88 -4.71 -0.41 2.21
CA ASP A 88 -3.60 0.50 2.52
C ASP A 88 -4.06 1.96 2.54
N TRP A 89 -3.65 2.71 3.58
CA TRP A 89 -3.95 4.11 3.72
C TRP A 89 -3.05 4.98 2.84
N CYS A 90 -3.63 5.99 2.21
CA CYS A 90 -2.87 6.98 1.48
C CYS A 90 -1.95 7.78 2.42
N PRO A 91 -0.62 7.80 2.20
CA PRO A 91 0.30 8.51 3.09
C PRO A 91 0.12 10.03 3.06
N HIS A 92 -0.48 10.55 1.99
CA HIS A 92 -0.66 11.99 1.76
C HIS A 92 -2.07 12.50 2.10
N ASN A 93 -3.00 11.61 2.48
CA ASN A 93 -4.35 11.97 2.87
C ASN A 93 -4.91 10.93 3.84
N ASP A 94 -5.01 11.28 5.12
CA ASP A 94 -5.47 10.37 6.18
C ASP A 94 -6.96 9.95 6.05
N ASN A 95 -7.69 10.54 5.12
CA ASN A 95 -9.09 10.18 4.83
C ASN A 95 -9.26 9.31 3.58
N VAL A 96 -8.17 8.87 2.95
CA VAL A 96 -8.21 8.05 1.73
C VAL A 96 -7.57 6.69 1.98
N ILE A 97 -8.30 5.64 1.63
CA ILE A 97 -7.84 4.25 1.72
C ILE A 97 -8.11 3.53 0.40
N ALA A 98 -7.20 2.66 0.01
CA ALA A 98 -7.38 1.73 -1.10
C ALA A 98 -7.69 0.33 -0.59
N SER A 99 -8.51 -0.41 -1.31
CA SER A 99 -8.80 -1.83 -1.07
C SER A 99 -8.62 -2.63 -2.36
N ALA A 100 -8.06 -3.83 -2.23
CA ALA A 100 -7.87 -4.79 -3.31
C ALA A 100 -8.60 -6.08 -3.02
N SER A 101 -9.12 -6.74 -4.04
CA SER A 101 -10.02 -7.87 -3.86
C SER A 101 -9.74 -9.03 -4.80
N ASP A 102 -10.30 -10.18 -4.43
CA ASP A 102 -10.39 -11.39 -5.28
C ASP A 102 -11.27 -11.15 -6.53
N ASP A 103 -12.07 -10.07 -6.56
CA ASP A 103 -12.86 -9.64 -7.71
C ASP A 103 -12.05 -8.96 -8.82
N THR A 104 -10.72 -8.95 -8.71
CA THR A 104 -9.77 -8.37 -9.68
C THR A 104 -9.70 -6.84 -9.71
N THR A 105 -10.46 -6.16 -8.87
CA THR A 105 -10.52 -4.70 -8.84
C THR A 105 -9.83 -4.09 -7.62
N ILE A 106 -9.43 -2.83 -7.76
CA ILE A 106 -9.01 -1.96 -6.68
C ILE A 106 -10.05 -0.85 -6.54
N MET A 107 -10.46 -0.55 -5.33
CA MET A 107 -11.34 0.56 -5.03
C MET A 107 -10.65 1.56 -4.11
N VAL A 108 -10.84 2.84 -4.36
CA VAL A 108 -10.31 3.93 -3.52
C VAL A 108 -11.47 4.68 -2.89
N TRP A 109 -11.38 4.89 -1.59
CA TRP A 109 -12.46 5.36 -0.76
C TRP A 109 -12.11 6.64 -0.02
N GLN A 110 -13.07 7.54 0.10
CA GLN A 110 -13.02 8.71 0.98
C GLN A 110 -13.72 8.38 2.29
N ILE A 111 -12.99 8.44 3.39
CA ILE A 111 -13.53 8.20 4.73
C ILE A 111 -13.86 9.54 5.39
N PRO A 112 -15.10 9.77 5.82
CA PRO A 112 -15.48 11.02 6.48
C PRO A 112 -14.90 11.10 7.90
N ASP A 113 -14.76 12.33 8.41
CA ASP A 113 -14.33 12.57 9.80
C ASP A 113 -15.41 12.27 10.85
N TYR A 114 -16.65 12.15 10.42
CA TYR A 114 -17.75 11.71 11.28
C TYR A 114 -18.00 10.21 11.12
N THR A 115 -18.62 9.58 12.12
CA THR A 115 -19.03 8.18 12.01
C THR A 115 -20.23 8.07 11.07
N PRO A 116 -20.11 7.33 9.94
CA PRO A 116 -21.23 7.12 9.03
C PRO A 116 -22.40 6.44 9.71
N VAL A 117 -23.63 6.74 9.28
CA VAL A 117 -24.86 6.07 9.75
C VAL A 117 -25.19 4.84 8.89
N ARG A 118 -24.67 4.79 7.66
CA ARG A 118 -24.88 3.72 6.69
C ARG A 118 -23.55 3.26 6.14
N ASN A 119 -23.56 2.08 5.55
CA ASN A 119 -22.40 1.58 4.82
C ASN A 119 -21.93 2.58 3.75
N ILE A 120 -20.64 2.70 3.59
CA ILE A 120 -20.02 3.42 2.46
C ILE A 120 -19.99 2.44 1.29
N THR A 121 -20.77 2.72 0.25
CA THR A 121 -20.94 1.82 -0.92
C THR A 121 -20.37 2.39 -2.20
N GLU A 122 -20.07 3.69 -2.23
CA GLU A 122 -19.60 4.39 -3.40
C GLU A 122 -18.10 4.69 -3.27
N PRO A 123 -17.22 3.99 -3.99
CA PRO A 123 -15.82 4.36 -4.07
C PRO A 123 -15.65 5.66 -4.85
N ILE A 124 -14.58 6.41 -4.57
CA ILE A 124 -14.20 7.58 -5.39
C ILE A 124 -13.87 7.11 -6.80
N ILE A 125 -13.17 5.99 -6.90
CA ILE A 125 -12.78 5.36 -8.15
C ILE A 125 -12.63 3.86 -7.98
N THR A 126 -12.95 3.13 -9.05
CA THR A 126 -12.63 1.71 -9.22
C THR A 126 -11.58 1.59 -10.32
N LEU A 127 -10.48 0.90 -10.03
CA LEU A 127 -9.38 0.68 -10.96
C LEU A 127 -9.44 -0.76 -11.46
N GLU A 128 -9.56 -0.90 -12.76
CA GLU A 128 -9.68 -2.18 -13.47
C GLU A 128 -8.51 -2.34 -14.43
N GLY A 129 -7.84 -3.48 -14.39
CA GLY A 129 -6.67 -3.76 -15.23
C GLY A 129 -6.03 -5.12 -14.97
N HIS A 130 -6.22 -5.68 -13.77
CA HIS A 130 -5.78 -7.03 -13.46
C HIS A 130 -6.73 -8.09 -14.00
N SER A 131 -6.19 -9.21 -14.50
CA SER A 131 -6.99 -10.35 -14.99
C SER A 131 -7.27 -11.40 -13.91
N LYS A 132 -6.62 -11.29 -12.74
CA LYS A 132 -6.81 -12.16 -11.58
C LYS A 132 -6.90 -11.33 -10.32
N ARG A 133 -7.15 -12.01 -9.17
CA ARG A 133 -7.22 -11.38 -7.84
C ARG A 133 -6.10 -10.38 -7.60
N VAL A 134 -6.39 -9.28 -6.96
CA VAL A 134 -5.41 -8.29 -6.53
C VAL A 134 -5.17 -8.44 -5.03
N GLY A 135 -3.95 -8.77 -4.65
CA GLY A 135 -3.64 -9.13 -3.28
C GLY A 135 -2.63 -8.23 -2.58
N ILE A 136 -2.03 -7.29 -3.29
CA ILE A 136 -1.01 -6.39 -2.74
C ILE A 136 -1.28 -4.97 -3.21
N LEU A 137 -1.29 -4.04 -2.26
CA LEU A 137 -1.36 -2.60 -2.48
C LEU A 137 -0.18 -1.91 -1.80
N SER A 138 0.35 -0.88 -2.43
CA SER A 138 1.36 -0.02 -1.82
C SER A 138 1.29 1.38 -2.41
N TRP A 139 0.96 2.37 -1.58
CA TRP A 139 1.02 3.76 -1.99
C TRP A 139 2.46 4.22 -2.17
N HIS A 140 2.67 5.10 -3.13
CA HIS A 140 3.96 5.72 -3.35
C HIS A 140 4.32 6.65 -2.18
N PRO A 141 5.56 6.59 -1.66
CA PRO A 141 5.93 7.33 -0.47
C PRO A 141 6.03 8.84 -0.67
N THR A 142 6.31 9.32 -1.88
CA THR A 142 6.62 10.73 -2.13
C THR A 142 5.76 11.37 -3.22
N ALA A 143 5.22 10.60 -4.17
CA ALA A 143 4.41 11.13 -5.27
C ALA A 143 2.90 11.06 -4.95
N ARG A 144 2.21 12.17 -5.16
CA ARG A 144 0.76 12.29 -4.96
C ARG A 144 -0.02 11.35 -5.88
N ASN A 145 -1.04 10.70 -5.33
CA ASN A 145 -1.99 9.87 -6.06
C ASN A 145 -1.40 8.67 -6.83
N VAL A 146 -0.17 8.28 -6.53
CA VAL A 146 0.45 7.11 -7.13
C VAL A 146 0.23 5.89 -6.25
N LEU A 147 -0.43 4.87 -6.80
CA LEU A 147 -0.74 3.62 -6.12
C LEU A 147 -0.21 2.45 -6.95
N LEU A 148 0.46 1.52 -6.28
CA LEU A 148 0.91 0.26 -6.85
C LEU A 148 -0.04 -0.86 -6.44
N SER A 149 -0.37 -1.74 -7.39
CA SER A 149 -1.06 -3.01 -7.13
C SER A 149 -0.29 -4.18 -7.74
N ALA A 150 -0.35 -5.33 -7.09
CA ALA A 150 0.16 -6.59 -7.63
C ALA A 150 -0.90 -7.68 -7.55
N GLY A 151 -1.09 -8.37 -8.67
CA GLY A 151 -2.13 -9.36 -8.84
C GLY A 151 -1.62 -10.79 -8.94
N GLY A 152 -2.55 -11.75 -8.85
CA GLY A 152 -2.32 -13.17 -9.12
C GLY A 152 -2.05 -13.51 -10.59
N ASP A 153 -2.11 -12.51 -11.46
CA ASP A 153 -1.66 -12.53 -12.85
C ASP A 153 -0.15 -12.29 -13.00
N ASN A 154 0.56 -12.12 -11.87
CA ASN A 154 2.00 -11.84 -11.79
C ASN A 154 2.39 -10.47 -12.36
N VAL A 155 1.45 -9.55 -12.46
CA VAL A 155 1.63 -8.20 -13.00
C VAL A 155 1.65 -7.20 -11.85
N ILE A 156 2.52 -6.19 -11.96
CA ILE A 156 2.50 -4.99 -11.13
C ILE A 156 1.95 -3.85 -11.98
N ILE A 157 0.92 -3.19 -11.50
CA ILE A 157 0.36 -1.99 -12.16
C ILE A 157 0.54 -0.80 -11.22
N ILE A 158 1.00 0.31 -11.79
CA ILE A 158 1.13 1.58 -11.10
C ILE A 158 0.11 2.55 -11.68
N TRP A 159 -0.72 3.12 -10.83
CA TRP A 159 -1.88 3.92 -11.15
C TRP A 159 -1.71 5.38 -10.75
N ASN A 160 -2.27 6.28 -11.51
CA ASN A 160 -2.63 7.62 -11.05
C ASN A 160 -4.09 7.60 -10.59
N VAL A 161 -4.30 7.57 -9.27
CA VAL A 161 -5.66 7.54 -8.68
C VAL A 161 -6.43 8.83 -8.93
N GLY A 162 -5.73 9.96 -9.12
CA GLY A 162 -6.35 11.25 -9.42
C GLY A 162 -6.99 11.32 -10.82
N THR A 163 -6.56 10.48 -11.76
CA THR A 163 -7.09 10.41 -13.12
C THR A 163 -7.74 9.06 -13.44
N GLY A 164 -7.39 8.01 -12.67
CA GLY A 164 -7.81 6.64 -12.92
C GLY A 164 -6.99 5.92 -14.00
N GLU A 165 -5.91 6.52 -14.47
CA GLU A 165 -5.09 5.97 -15.53
C GLU A 165 -4.01 5.03 -15.01
N VAL A 166 -3.66 4.04 -15.84
CA VAL A 166 -2.44 3.23 -15.65
C VAL A 166 -1.25 4.07 -16.06
N LEU A 167 -0.33 4.30 -15.12
CA LEU A 167 0.95 4.96 -15.41
C LEU A 167 1.95 3.97 -16.01
N LEU A 168 2.06 2.80 -15.40
CA LEU A 168 3.00 1.74 -15.79
C LEU A 168 2.38 0.37 -15.55
N SER A 169 2.64 -0.58 -16.44
CA SER A 169 2.35 -1.99 -16.28
C SER A 169 3.65 -2.79 -16.43
N LEU A 170 3.98 -3.55 -15.39
CA LEU A 170 5.19 -4.38 -15.35
C LEU A 170 4.75 -5.84 -15.52
N ASP A 171 4.63 -6.23 -16.77
CA ASP A 171 4.31 -7.57 -17.20
C ASP A 171 5.58 -8.48 -17.12
N ASP A 172 5.81 -9.51 -17.61
CA ASP A 172 7.01 -10.35 -17.83
C ASP A 172 8.18 -10.27 -16.81
N MET A 173 8.03 -9.56 -15.68
CA MET A 173 9.09 -9.44 -14.67
C MET A 173 9.09 -10.56 -13.65
N HIS A 174 7.95 -11.20 -13.44
CA HIS A 174 7.74 -12.24 -12.45
C HIS A 174 7.13 -13.49 -13.10
N PRO A 175 7.83 -14.63 -13.08
CA PRO A 175 7.33 -15.86 -13.70
C PRO A 175 6.26 -16.58 -12.86
N ASP A 176 6.12 -16.20 -11.59
CA ASP A 176 5.18 -16.81 -10.63
C ASP A 176 4.63 -15.75 -9.66
N VAL A 177 3.84 -16.18 -8.70
CA VAL A 177 3.14 -15.33 -7.73
C VAL A 177 4.10 -14.40 -6.99
N ILE A 178 3.73 -13.11 -6.97
CA ILE A 178 4.41 -12.07 -6.20
C ILE A 178 3.92 -12.16 -4.75
N HIS A 179 4.84 -12.30 -3.80
CA HIS A 179 4.52 -12.41 -2.38
C HIS A 179 4.52 -11.07 -1.66
N SER A 180 5.43 -10.18 -2.03
CA SER A 180 5.55 -8.87 -1.40
C SER A 180 6.16 -7.86 -2.34
N VAL A 181 5.77 -6.60 -2.19
CA VAL A 181 6.32 -5.45 -2.91
C VAL A 181 6.49 -4.30 -1.92
N CYS A 182 7.60 -3.59 -2.00
CA CYS A 182 7.77 -2.34 -1.26
C CYS A 182 8.57 -1.32 -2.08
N TRP A 183 8.27 -0.04 -1.85
CA TRP A 183 9.05 1.07 -2.37
C TRP A 183 10.30 1.34 -1.52
N ASN A 184 11.35 1.87 -2.12
CA ASN A 184 12.40 2.55 -1.37
C ASN A 184 11.90 3.93 -0.87
N SER A 185 12.70 4.64 -0.06
CA SER A 185 12.29 5.87 0.63
C SER A 185 11.79 6.97 -0.30
N ASN A 186 12.39 7.13 -1.47
CA ASN A 186 12.03 8.16 -2.44
C ASN A 186 11.15 7.65 -3.59
N GLY A 187 10.74 6.38 -3.57
CA GLY A 187 9.85 5.80 -4.57
C GLY A 187 10.46 5.62 -5.97
N SER A 188 11.78 5.65 -6.10
CA SER A 188 12.47 5.44 -7.38
C SER A 188 12.60 3.96 -7.75
N LEU A 189 12.61 3.08 -6.75
CA LEU A 189 12.82 1.64 -6.90
C LEU A 189 11.78 0.83 -6.13
N LEU A 190 11.57 -0.39 -6.61
CA LEU A 190 10.77 -1.43 -5.95
C LEU A 190 11.68 -2.59 -5.53
N ALA A 191 11.40 -3.15 -4.36
CA ALA A 191 11.87 -4.48 -3.98
C ALA A 191 10.68 -5.45 -4.04
N THR A 192 10.84 -6.57 -4.73
CA THR A 192 9.80 -7.58 -4.88
C THR A 192 10.30 -8.96 -4.52
N THR A 193 9.45 -9.76 -3.87
CA THR A 193 9.69 -11.18 -3.63
C THR A 193 8.66 -12.02 -4.37
N CYS A 194 9.12 -13.11 -4.98
CA CYS A 194 8.30 -13.97 -5.81
C CYS A 194 8.44 -15.42 -5.38
N LYS A 195 7.46 -16.24 -5.73
CA LYS A 195 7.45 -17.69 -5.44
C LYS A 195 8.58 -18.45 -6.13
N ASP A 196 9.19 -17.88 -7.15
CA ASP A 196 10.40 -18.39 -7.79
C ASP A 196 11.67 -18.30 -6.92
N LYS A 197 11.51 -17.85 -5.66
CA LYS A 197 12.57 -17.66 -4.64
C LYS A 197 13.56 -16.56 -4.99
N THR A 198 13.20 -15.64 -5.86
CA THR A 198 14.04 -14.52 -6.28
C THR A 198 13.56 -13.22 -5.63
N LEU A 199 14.48 -12.47 -5.04
CA LEU A 199 14.32 -11.07 -4.69
C LEU A 199 14.79 -10.22 -5.86
N ARG A 200 13.97 -9.26 -6.28
CA ARG A 200 14.30 -8.33 -7.37
C ARG A 200 14.26 -6.91 -6.87
N ILE A 201 15.23 -6.12 -7.30
CA ILE A 201 15.16 -4.65 -7.24
C ILE A 201 14.84 -4.17 -8.65
N ILE A 202 13.78 -3.41 -8.80
CA ILE A 202 13.22 -2.99 -10.10
C ILE A 202 13.20 -1.47 -10.17
N ASP A 203 13.67 -0.91 -11.27
CA ASP A 203 13.35 0.46 -11.68
C ASP A 203 12.03 0.42 -12.50
N PRO A 204 10.89 0.81 -11.90
CA PRO A 204 9.60 0.63 -12.55
C PRO A 204 9.42 1.52 -13.77
N ARG A 205 10.04 2.71 -13.78
CA ARG A 205 9.93 3.65 -14.90
C ARG A 205 10.71 3.20 -16.13
N LYS A 206 11.80 2.46 -15.90
CA LYS A 206 12.57 1.83 -17.00
C LYS A 206 12.06 0.43 -17.36
N GLY A 207 11.19 -0.14 -16.51
CA GLY A 207 10.77 -1.52 -16.70
C GLY A 207 11.94 -2.51 -16.64
N GLN A 208 12.88 -2.31 -15.73
CA GLN A 208 14.11 -3.10 -15.65
C GLN A 208 14.41 -3.61 -14.24
N VAL A 209 14.81 -4.87 -14.16
CA VAL A 209 15.42 -5.44 -12.96
C VAL A 209 16.86 -4.93 -12.86
N VAL A 210 17.14 -4.12 -11.84
CA VAL A 210 18.48 -3.53 -11.63
C VAL A 210 19.38 -4.39 -10.75
N ALA A 211 18.78 -5.27 -9.91
CA ALA A 211 19.50 -6.29 -9.15
C ALA A 211 18.57 -7.46 -8.82
N ASN A 212 19.07 -8.69 -8.93
CA ASN A 212 18.30 -9.90 -8.63
C ASN A 212 19.13 -11.06 -8.04
N ASN A 213 20.44 -10.98 -8.08
CA ASN A 213 21.33 -12.03 -7.56
C ASN A 213 22.17 -11.44 -6.44
N PHE A 214 21.77 -11.72 -5.21
CA PHE A 214 22.52 -11.37 -4.01
C PHE A 214 23.32 -12.60 -3.61
N GLU A 215 24.66 -12.59 -3.88
CA GLU A 215 25.51 -13.77 -3.75
C GLU A 215 25.65 -14.23 -2.30
N GLU A 216 25.86 -13.31 -1.34
CA GLU A 216 25.97 -13.64 0.07
C GLU A 216 25.22 -12.62 0.95
N PRO A 217 24.51 -13.07 1.99
CA PRO A 217 23.90 -12.17 2.95
C PRO A 217 24.97 -11.45 3.78
N VAL A 218 24.81 -10.16 3.99
CA VAL A 218 25.67 -9.35 4.88
C VAL A 218 25.58 -9.82 6.32
N ALA A 219 24.41 -10.29 6.73
CA ALA A 219 24.16 -10.89 8.04
C ALA A 219 23.03 -11.93 7.95
N LEU A 220 23.16 -12.98 8.74
CA LEU A 220 22.16 -14.02 8.89
C LEU A 220 21.79 -14.18 10.37
N GLN A 221 20.51 -14.10 10.65
CA GLN A 221 19.96 -14.36 11.98
C GLN A 221 19.03 -15.57 11.91
N GLU A 222 19.44 -16.67 12.51
CA GLU A 222 18.59 -17.85 12.67
C GLU A 222 17.53 -17.57 13.74
N MET A 223 16.30 -17.89 13.44
CA MET A 223 15.17 -17.79 14.36
C MET A 223 14.46 -19.13 14.44
N ASP A 224 13.73 -19.31 15.57
CA ASP A 224 12.83 -20.46 15.68
C ASP A 224 11.78 -20.44 14.56
N THR A 225 11.20 -21.60 14.28
CA THR A 225 10.13 -21.74 13.28
C THR A 225 8.95 -20.84 13.61
N SER A 226 8.44 -20.18 12.57
CA SER A 226 7.18 -19.41 12.62
C SER A 226 6.02 -20.32 12.22
N ASN A 227 4.82 -20.09 12.78
CA ASN A 227 3.61 -20.80 12.41
C ASN A 227 3.04 -20.40 11.04
N GLY A 228 3.49 -19.30 10.51
CA GLY A 228 3.01 -18.77 9.23
C GLY A 228 3.95 -17.73 8.64
N VAL A 229 3.42 -16.92 7.74
CA VAL A 229 4.15 -15.84 7.07
C VAL A 229 4.65 -14.81 8.07
N LEU A 230 5.90 -14.38 7.93
CA LEU A 230 6.48 -13.25 8.66
C LEU A 230 6.09 -11.95 7.95
N LEU A 231 5.53 -11.03 8.73
CA LEU A 231 5.25 -9.66 8.32
C LEU A 231 6.36 -8.75 8.86
N PRO A 232 7.26 -8.24 8.01
CA PRO A 232 8.29 -7.31 8.43
C PRO A 232 7.76 -5.88 8.44
N PHE A 233 8.12 -5.12 9.48
CA PHE A 233 7.89 -3.69 9.59
C PHE A 233 9.21 -3.00 9.91
N TYR A 234 9.62 -2.06 9.07
CA TYR A 234 10.86 -1.32 9.26
C TYR A 234 10.58 0.13 9.65
N ASP A 235 11.24 0.57 10.71
CA ASP A 235 11.24 1.96 11.12
C ASP A 235 12.59 2.60 10.77
N PRO A 236 12.65 3.42 9.72
CA PRO A 236 13.92 4.04 9.29
C PRO A 236 14.47 5.04 10.30
N ASP A 237 13.62 5.68 11.11
CA ASP A 237 14.04 6.67 12.10
C ASP A 237 14.82 6.05 13.26
N SER A 238 14.52 4.80 13.60
CA SER A 238 15.23 4.05 14.64
C SER A 238 16.13 2.93 14.09
N SER A 239 16.06 2.65 12.79
CA SER A 239 16.71 1.50 12.15
C SER A 239 16.33 0.16 12.78
N ILE A 240 15.08 0.04 13.26
CA ILE A 240 14.57 -1.19 13.88
C ILE A 240 13.65 -1.93 12.90
N VAL A 241 13.88 -3.22 12.76
CA VAL A 241 13.00 -4.17 12.07
C VAL A 241 12.19 -4.93 13.09
N TYR A 242 10.88 -4.93 12.93
CA TYR A 242 9.93 -5.72 13.71
C TYR A 242 9.40 -6.86 12.86
N LEU A 243 9.43 -8.08 13.39
CA LEU A 243 8.95 -9.28 12.71
C LEU A 243 7.76 -9.86 13.45
N CYS A 244 6.62 -9.91 12.76
CA CYS A 244 5.36 -10.43 13.29
C CYS A 244 4.94 -11.65 12.48
N GLY A 245 4.93 -12.84 13.06
CA GLY A 245 4.45 -14.06 12.39
C GLY A 245 2.92 -14.17 12.45
N LYS A 246 2.25 -14.43 11.32
CA LYS A 246 0.82 -14.79 11.32
C LYS A 246 0.65 -16.14 12.01
N GLY A 247 -0.22 -16.20 13.00
CA GLY A 247 -0.39 -17.38 13.85
C GLY A 247 0.57 -17.48 15.03
N ASP A 248 1.59 -16.63 15.10
CA ASP A 248 2.46 -16.48 16.26
C ASP A 248 1.84 -15.53 17.29
N SER A 249 2.31 -15.60 18.54
CA SER A 249 1.89 -14.70 19.62
C SER A 249 2.93 -13.63 19.97
N SER A 250 3.98 -13.49 19.18
CA SER A 250 5.14 -12.64 19.47
C SER A 250 5.46 -11.64 18.36
N ILE A 251 6.12 -10.54 18.75
CA ILE A 251 6.78 -9.57 17.88
C ILE A 251 8.25 -9.56 18.28
N ARG A 252 9.13 -9.97 17.36
CA ARG A 252 10.58 -9.93 17.55
C ARG A 252 11.14 -8.70 16.89
N TYR A 253 12.11 -8.04 17.51
CA TYR A 253 12.68 -6.84 16.92
C TYR A 253 14.19 -6.77 17.06
N PHE A 254 14.79 -6.17 16.00
CA PHE A 254 16.21 -6.13 15.76
C PHE A 254 16.61 -4.72 15.32
N GLU A 255 17.74 -4.25 15.82
CA GLU A 255 18.36 -3.01 15.32
C GLU A 255 19.34 -3.34 14.20
N ILE A 256 19.25 -2.57 13.11
CA ILE A 256 20.18 -2.66 11.97
C ILE A 256 21.22 -1.57 12.12
N THR A 257 22.50 -1.91 11.91
CA THR A 257 23.62 -0.99 11.99
C THR A 257 24.55 -1.16 10.79
N ASP A 258 25.38 -0.13 10.54
CA ASP A 258 26.35 -0.15 9.45
C ASP A 258 27.66 -0.91 9.79
N GLU A 259 27.82 -1.32 11.06
CA GLU A 259 28.98 -2.04 11.54
C GLU A 259 28.64 -3.51 11.89
N PRO A 260 29.57 -4.43 11.64
CA PRO A 260 29.37 -5.85 12.01
C PRO A 260 29.03 -6.01 13.49
N PRO A 261 28.11 -6.93 13.83
CA PRO A 261 27.45 -7.95 13.00
C PRO A 261 26.22 -7.46 12.23
N PHE A 262 26.00 -6.17 12.06
CA PHE A 262 24.94 -5.47 11.32
C PHE A 262 23.53 -5.66 11.86
N VAL A 263 23.16 -6.81 12.40
CA VAL A 263 21.84 -7.14 12.95
C VAL A 263 21.98 -7.47 14.44
N HIS A 264 21.27 -6.72 15.27
CA HIS A 264 21.31 -6.90 16.73
C HIS A 264 19.93 -7.20 17.27
N TYR A 265 19.75 -8.38 17.84
CA TYR A 265 18.54 -8.71 18.57
C TYR A 265 18.35 -7.74 19.76
N LEU A 266 17.17 -7.13 19.84
CA LEU A 266 16.81 -6.24 20.93
C LEU A 266 15.98 -6.97 21.98
N ASN A 267 14.78 -7.42 21.60
CA ASN A 267 13.88 -8.13 22.50
C ASN A 267 12.74 -8.80 21.71
N THR A 268 11.85 -9.44 22.46
CA THR A 268 10.61 -10.03 21.95
C THR A 268 9.45 -9.62 22.84
N PHE A 269 8.41 -9.04 22.27
CA PHE A 269 7.11 -8.93 22.91
C PHE A 269 6.34 -10.24 22.72
N SER A 270 5.74 -10.77 23.77
CA SER A 270 4.91 -11.98 23.71
C SER A 270 3.56 -11.75 24.34
N SER A 271 2.53 -12.29 23.75
CA SER A 271 1.15 -12.30 24.28
C SER A 271 0.64 -13.73 24.42
N LYS A 272 -0.58 -13.90 24.94
CA LYS A 272 -1.20 -15.22 25.10
C LYS A 272 -1.90 -15.71 23.83
N GLU A 273 -2.33 -14.80 22.98
CA GLU A 273 -3.16 -15.10 21.83
C GLU A 273 -2.38 -14.88 20.53
N PRO A 274 -2.55 -15.78 19.54
CA PRO A 274 -1.90 -15.62 18.24
C PRO A 274 -2.48 -14.44 17.47
N GLN A 275 -1.65 -13.78 16.67
CA GLN A 275 -2.07 -12.74 15.75
C GLN A 275 -2.53 -13.29 14.41
N ARG A 276 -3.65 -12.77 13.92
CA ARG A 276 -4.18 -13.01 12.58
C ARG A 276 -3.68 -11.97 11.57
N GLY A 277 -3.35 -10.79 12.05
CA GLY A 277 -2.86 -9.66 11.28
C GLY A 277 -2.20 -8.63 12.20
N MET A 278 -1.62 -7.61 11.58
CA MET A 278 -0.90 -6.57 12.29
C MET A 278 -0.92 -5.26 11.51
N GLY A 279 -1.37 -4.17 12.15
CA GLY A 279 -1.23 -2.81 11.63
C GLY A 279 -0.02 -2.12 12.25
N PHE A 280 0.63 -1.24 11.52
CA PHE A 280 1.78 -0.46 11.97
C PHE A 280 1.48 1.04 11.84
N MET A 281 1.51 1.76 12.97
CA MET A 281 1.23 3.18 13.01
C MET A 281 2.37 3.98 12.37
N PRO A 282 2.09 4.90 11.43
CA PRO A 282 3.09 5.87 10.97
C PRO A 282 3.66 6.69 12.14
N LYS A 283 4.93 7.05 12.07
CA LYS A 283 5.65 7.76 13.14
C LYS A 283 4.88 9.01 13.64
N ARG A 284 4.24 9.74 12.73
CA ARG A 284 3.45 10.94 13.06
C ARG A 284 2.23 10.69 13.95
N GLY A 285 1.78 9.44 14.08
CA GLY A 285 0.65 9.06 14.94
C GLY A 285 1.04 8.63 16.36
N LEU A 286 2.33 8.65 16.70
CA LEU A 286 2.84 8.20 18.00
C LEU A 286 2.74 9.27 19.09
N ASP A 287 2.68 8.82 20.34
CA ASP A 287 2.72 9.67 21.50
C ASP A 287 4.17 9.93 21.94
N VAL A 288 4.75 10.99 21.41
CA VAL A 288 6.14 11.38 21.69
C VAL A 288 6.37 11.78 23.15
N SER A 289 5.32 12.18 23.87
CA SER A 289 5.42 12.54 25.30
C SER A 289 5.70 11.34 26.20
N LYS A 290 5.35 10.13 25.72
CA LYS A 290 5.58 8.87 26.43
C LYS A 290 6.78 8.08 25.92
N CYS A 291 7.63 8.69 25.10
CA CYS A 291 8.77 8.03 24.46
C CYS A 291 8.35 6.78 23.65
N GLU A 292 7.18 6.83 23.03
CA GLU A 292 6.67 5.80 22.15
C GLU A 292 7.40 5.88 20.81
N ILE A 293 8.08 4.81 20.39
CA ILE A 293 8.86 4.76 19.14
C ILE A 293 8.16 3.96 18.05
N ALA A 294 7.25 3.07 18.41
CA ALA A 294 6.41 2.32 17.48
C ALA A 294 5.11 1.90 18.16
N ARG A 295 4.06 1.75 17.36
CA ARG A 295 2.76 1.20 17.83
C ARG A 295 2.23 0.23 16.80
N PHE A 296 1.92 -0.97 17.27
CA PHE A 296 1.28 -2.02 16.49
C PHE A 296 -0.17 -2.16 16.88
N TYR A 297 -1.00 -2.54 15.92
CA TYR A 297 -2.38 -2.95 16.15
C TYR A 297 -2.47 -4.43 15.89
N LYS A 298 -2.40 -5.22 16.98
CA LYS A 298 -2.42 -6.66 16.94
C LYS A 298 -3.85 -7.15 16.73
N LEU A 299 -4.09 -7.78 15.59
CA LEU A 299 -5.39 -8.29 15.21
C LEU A 299 -5.51 -9.76 15.61
N HIS A 300 -6.52 -10.05 16.42
CA HIS A 300 -6.98 -11.41 16.78
C HIS A 300 -8.19 -11.79 15.93
N GLU A 301 -8.85 -12.91 16.23
CA GLU A 301 -10.05 -13.34 15.50
C GLU A 301 -11.24 -12.39 15.68
N ARG A 302 -11.37 -11.73 16.83
CA ARG A 302 -12.52 -10.86 17.17
C ARG A 302 -12.13 -9.56 17.86
N LYS A 303 -10.84 -9.31 18.02
CA LYS A 303 -10.29 -8.20 18.79
C LYS A 303 -9.10 -7.59 18.09
N CYS A 304 -8.93 -6.28 18.20
CA CYS A 304 -7.71 -5.59 17.80
C CYS A 304 -7.19 -4.75 18.98
N GLU A 305 -5.93 -4.93 19.35
CA GLU A 305 -5.35 -4.24 20.49
C GLU A 305 -4.04 -3.55 20.14
N PRO A 306 -3.82 -2.31 20.62
CA PRO A 306 -2.55 -1.63 20.47
C PRO A 306 -1.46 -2.28 21.30
N ILE A 307 -0.28 -2.45 20.69
CA ILE A 307 0.97 -2.83 21.35
C ILE A 307 1.93 -1.66 21.20
N ILE A 308 2.35 -1.08 22.30
CA ILE A 308 3.15 0.13 22.35
C ILE A 308 4.60 -0.23 22.62
N MET A 309 5.51 0.22 21.77
CA MET A 309 6.95 0.07 21.96
C MET A 309 7.51 1.39 22.50
N THR A 310 8.13 1.35 23.66
CA THR A 310 8.66 2.54 24.33
C THR A 310 10.13 2.39 24.70
N VAL A 311 10.83 3.52 24.75
CA VAL A 311 12.17 3.63 25.31
C VAL A 311 12.05 4.33 26.66
N PRO A 312 12.40 3.68 27.80
CA PRO A 312 12.32 4.33 29.09
C PRO A 312 13.25 5.54 29.17
N ARG A 313 12.72 6.67 29.56
CA ARG A 313 13.46 7.91 29.83
C ARG A 313 13.07 8.46 31.20
N LYS A 314 14.01 9.14 31.86
CA LYS A 314 13.78 9.78 33.15
C LYS A 314 13.18 11.18 33.03
N SER A 315 13.28 11.80 31.85
CA SER A 315 12.81 13.15 31.58
C SER A 315 11.49 13.10 30.84
N ASP A 316 10.56 13.98 31.19
CA ASP A 316 9.28 14.19 30.52
C ASP A 316 9.39 15.19 29.33
N LEU A 317 10.61 15.71 29.10
CA LEU A 317 10.87 16.60 27.97
C LEU A 317 10.93 15.79 26.65
N PHE A 318 10.66 16.48 25.55
CA PHE A 318 10.82 15.91 24.21
C PHE A 318 12.23 15.37 24.00
N GLN A 319 12.35 14.15 23.51
CA GLN A 319 13.64 13.45 23.34
C GLN A 319 14.09 13.55 21.87
N ASP A 320 14.82 14.59 21.51
CA ASP A 320 15.31 14.83 20.15
C ASP A 320 16.08 13.63 19.57
N ASP A 321 16.77 12.88 20.43
CA ASP A 321 17.55 11.72 20.01
C ASP A 321 16.70 10.52 19.57
N LEU A 322 15.42 10.46 19.99
CA LEU A 322 14.49 9.41 19.63
C LEU A 322 13.64 9.77 18.39
N TYR A 323 13.45 11.06 18.13
CA TYR A 323 12.51 11.55 17.14
C TYR A 323 13.21 12.51 16.17
N PRO A 324 13.97 12.00 15.21
CA PRO A 324 14.40 12.79 14.07
C PRO A 324 13.18 13.28 13.28
N ASP A 325 13.39 14.25 12.41
CA ASP A 325 12.36 14.65 11.46
C ASP A 325 11.92 13.41 10.62
N THR A 326 10.61 13.27 10.43
CA THR A 326 9.99 12.07 9.86
C THR A 326 9.07 12.43 8.69
N PRO A 327 8.80 11.49 7.76
CA PRO A 327 7.91 11.75 6.65
C PRO A 327 6.54 12.27 7.09
N GLY A 328 6.19 13.45 6.58
CA GLY A 328 4.88 14.09 6.79
C GLY A 328 3.86 13.72 5.71
N PRO A 329 2.63 14.30 5.78
CA PRO A 329 1.57 14.00 4.84
C PRO A 329 1.66 14.80 3.53
N GLU A 330 2.58 15.76 3.40
CA GLU A 330 2.70 16.51 2.15
C GLU A 330 3.52 15.72 1.14
N PRO A 331 3.00 15.52 -0.10
CA PRO A 331 3.75 14.88 -1.16
C PRO A 331 4.88 15.78 -1.66
N ALA A 332 6.00 15.18 -2.05
CA ALA A 332 7.14 15.88 -2.62
C ALA A 332 7.01 16.08 -4.13
N LEU A 333 6.25 15.23 -4.81
CA LEU A 333 6.06 15.23 -6.26
C LEU A 333 4.58 15.02 -6.62
N GLU A 334 4.21 15.50 -7.80
CA GLU A 334 2.99 15.06 -8.47
C GLU A 334 3.27 13.77 -9.29
N ALA A 335 2.22 13.06 -9.66
CA ALA A 335 2.35 11.78 -10.40
C ALA A 335 3.10 11.94 -11.73
N ASP A 336 2.82 13.02 -12.46
CA ASP A 336 3.44 13.30 -13.76
C ASP A 336 4.94 13.65 -13.62
N GLU A 337 5.32 14.32 -12.53
CA GLU A 337 6.72 14.64 -12.24
C GLU A 337 7.52 13.37 -11.94
N TRP A 338 6.97 12.49 -11.11
CA TRP A 338 7.57 11.19 -10.84
C TRP A 338 7.70 10.34 -12.12
N LEU A 339 6.63 10.27 -12.92
CA LEU A 339 6.63 9.49 -14.16
C LEU A 339 7.65 10.03 -15.18
N SER A 340 7.88 11.35 -15.18
CA SER A 340 8.89 12.01 -16.04
C SER A 340 10.34 11.73 -15.64
N GLY A 341 10.56 11.06 -14.51
CA GLY A 341 11.88 10.64 -14.03
C GLY A 341 12.43 11.47 -12.86
N GLN A 342 11.62 12.36 -12.26
CA GLN A 342 12.05 13.10 -11.07
C GLN A 342 11.98 12.21 -9.83
N ASP A 343 13.00 12.32 -8.98
CA ASP A 343 13.06 11.70 -7.65
C ASP A 343 13.10 12.77 -6.58
N ALA A 344 12.41 12.56 -5.49
CA ALA A 344 12.45 13.44 -4.32
C ALA A 344 12.31 12.62 -3.04
N GLU A 345 13.08 13.00 -2.04
CA GLU A 345 12.93 12.46 -0.68
C GLU A 345 11.60 12.95 -0.07
N PRO A 346 11.05 12.19 0.89
CA PRO A 346 9.83 12.60 1.59
C PRO A 346 9.98 13.99 2.22
N VAL A 347 8.91 14.77 2.20
CA VAL A 347 8.83 16.03 2.95
C VAL A 347 8.76 15.70 4.44
N LEU A 348 9.77 16.12 5.18
CA LEU A 348 9.91 15.81 6.60
C LEU A 348 9.20 16.84 7.48
N ILE A 349 8.70 16.37 8.61
CA ILE A 349 8.10 17.18 9.67
C ILE A 349 8.76 16.88 11.02
N SER A 350 8.82 17.88 11.89
CA SER A 350 9.21 17.69 13.28
C SER A 350 8.00 17.22 14.11
N LEU A 351 8.24 16.29 15.04
CA LEU A 351 7.23 15.83 15.99
C LEU A 351 7.28 16.57 17.32
N ARG A 352 8.15 17.56 17.48
CA ARG A 352 8.37 18.31 18.74
C ARG A 352 7.07 18.93 19.28
N ASP A 353 6.26 19.52 18.42
CA ASP A 353 5.01 20.18 18.78
C ASP A 353 3.79 19.28 18.60
N GLY A 354 4.02 17.98 18.36
CA GLY A 354 2.99 17.01 18.02
C GLY A 354 2.51 17.13 16.57
N TYR A 355 1.85 16.09 16.09
CA TYR A 355 1.23 16.07 14.76
C TYR A 355 -0.26 16.39 14.87
N VAL A 356 -0.69 17.41 14.13
CA VAL A 356 -2.11 17.73 13.94
C VAL A 356 -2.49 17.31 12.52
N PRO A 357 -3.38 16.33 12.34
CA PRO A 357 -3.86 15.95 11.03
C PRO A 357 -4.45 17.16 10.28
N PRO A 358 -4.10 17.36 9.00
CA PRO A 358 -4.67 18.43 8.21
C PRO A 358 -6.20 18.26 8.11
N LYS A 359 -6.90 19.38 7.88
CA LYS A 359 -8.34 19.34 7.64
C LYS A 359 -8.63 18.40 6.46
N HIS A 360 -9.79 17.74 6.54
CA HIS A 360 -10.30 16.85 5.52
C HIS A 360 -10.13 17.45 4.11
N ARG A 361 -9.40 16.75 3.25
CA ARG A 361 -9.25 17.07 1.83
C ARG A 361 -9.95 15.98 1.02
N GLU A 362 -10.88 16.38 0.18
CA GLU A 362 -11.50 15.43 -0.75
C GLU A 362 -10.52 15.06 -1.85
N LEU A 363 -10.41 13.78 -2.15
CA LEU A 363 -9.75 13.32 -3.36
C LEU A 363 -10.69 13.53 -4.54
N ARG A 364 -10.31 14.41 -5.46
CA ARG A 364 -11.06 14.64 -6.70
C ARG A 364 -10.42 13.88 -7.83
N VAL A 365 -11.21 13.05 -8.51
CA VAL A 365 -10.79 12.36 -9.73
C VAL A 365 -11.19 13.21 -10.93
N THR A 366 -10.20 13.61 -11.71
CA THR A 366 -10.42 14.33 -12.96
C THR A 366 -10.08 13.38 -14.12
N LYS A 367 -11.10 12.81 -14.75
CA LYS A 367 -10.88 12.03 -15.97
C LYS A 367 -10.35 12.99 -17.04
N ARG A 368 -9.11 12.79 -17.50
CA ARG A 368 -8.60 13.52 -18.66
C ARG A 368 -9.40 13.09 -19.89
N ASN A 369 -10.07 14.04 -20.52
CA ASN A 369 -10.60 13.82 -21.85
C ASN A 369 -9.41 13.68 -22.82
N ILE A 370 -9.40 12.64 -23.61
CA ILE A 370 -8.36 12.34 -24.63
C ILE A 370 -8.15 13.53 -25.60
N LEU A 371 -9.08 14.48 -25.62
CA LEU A 371 -9.02 15.68 -26.46
C LEU A 371 -8.19 16.84 -25.87
N ASP A 372 -7.74 16.75 -24.61
CA ASP A 372 -7.03 17.84 -23.92
C ASP A 372 -5.51 17.63 -23.83
N VAL A 373 -4.92 16.76 -24.64
CA VAL A 373 -3.45 16.59 -24.69
C VAL A 373 -2.83 17.77 -25.41
N ARG A 374 -2.60 18.88 -24.69
CA ARG A 374 -1.59 19.87 -25.09
C ARG A 374 -0.20 19.34 -24.74
N PRO A 375 0.73 19.29 -25.69
CA PRO A 375 2.11 18.95 -25.37
C PRO A 375 2.71 19.99 -24.42
N PRO A 376 3.63 19.60 -23.50
CA PRO A 376 4.23 20.49 -22.52
C PRO A 376 4.96 21.64 -23.23
N SER A 377 4.64 22.86 -22.84
CA SER A 377 5.32 24.07 -23.32
C SER A 377 6.76 24.10 -22.78
N GLY A 378 7.72 23.78 -23.63
CA GLY A 378 9.14 24.05 -23.40
C GLY A 378 9.45 25.55 -23.37
N PRO A 379 10.62 25.98 -22.85
CA PRO A 379 10.92 27.37 -22.62
C PRO A 379 10.98 28.18 -23.93
N ARG A 380 10.29 29.32 -23.95
CA ARG A 380 10.29 30.28 -25.05
C ARG A 380 11.71 30.74 -25.36
N ARG A 381 12.22 30.41 -26.54
CA ARG A 381 13.21 31.20 -27.25
C ARG A 381 12.54 31.85 -28.45
N SER A 382 12.65 33.15 -28.46
CA SER A 382 12.26 33.98 -29.58
C SER A 382 13.03 33.62 -30.86
N GLN A 383 12.35 33.33 -31.97
CA GLN A 383 12.58 33.94 -33.28
C GLN A 383 11.79 33.27 -34.39
N SER A 384 11.08 34.12 -35.13
CA SER A 384 10.72 34.13 -36.57
C SER A 384 10.20 32.87 -37.25
N ALA A 385 8.96 33.07 -37.70
CA ALA A 385 8.36 32.73 -38.98
C ALA A 385 8.81 31.47 -39.74
N SER A 386 7.81 30.72 -40.03
CA SER A 386 7.51 29.82 -41.13
C SER A 386 7.22 28.38 -40.70
N ASP A 387 6.02 27.98 -41.10
CA ASP A 387 5.60 26.64 -41.45
C ASP A 387 4.47 26.02 -40.64
N ALA A 388 3.28 26.29 -41.10
CA ALA A 388 2.15 25.38 -40.96
C ALA A 388 2.04 24.60 -42.29
N PRO A 389 2.39 23.30 -42.32
CA PRO A 389 1.53 22.29 -42.89
C PRO A 389 1.61 20.88 -42.26
N LEU A 390 2.38 20.64 -41.20
CA LEU A 390 2.54 19.31 -40.62
C LEU A 390 1.34 18.81 -39.78
N SER A 391 0.46 19.69 -39.30
CA SER A 391 -0.69 19.28 -38.46
C SER A 391 -1.87 18.72 -39.27
N GLN A 392 -2.06 19.12 -40.51
CA GLN A 392 -3.14 18.59 -41.37
C GLN A 392 -2.85 17.18 -41.86
N HIS A 393 -1.61 16.88 -42.25
CA HIS A 393 -1.20 15.56 -42.70
C HIS A 393 -1.32 14.49 -41.61
N THR A 394 -1.04 14.85 -40.35
CA THR A 394 -1.15 13.93 -39.18
C THR A 394 -2.62 13.67 -38.85
N LEU A 395 -3.50 14.65 -39.02
CA LEU A 395 -4.93 14.50 -38.74
C LEU A 395 -5.61 13.64 -39.81
N GLU A 396 -5.24 13.81 -41.06
CA GLU A 396 -5.73 13.00 -42.18
C GLU A 396 -5.29 11.53 -42.05
N THR A 397 -4.04 11.27 -41.66
CA THR A 397 -3.51 9.92 -41.43
C THR A 397 -4.23 9.22 -40.26
N LEU A 398 -4.48 9.93 -39.16
CA LEU A 398 -5.25 9.42 -38.04
C LEU A 398 -6.71 9.14 -38.40
N LEU A 399 -7.32 9.95 -39.20
CA LEU A 399 -8.68 9.74 -39.70
C LEU A 399 -8.78 8.51 -40.62
N GLU A 400 -7.77 8.26 -41.42
CA GLU A 400 -7.69 7.07 -42.27
C GLU A 400 -7.48 5.81 -41.43
N GLU A 401 -6.62 5.85 -40.39
CA GLU A 401 -6.43 4.75 -39.47
C GLU A 401 -7.70 4.42 -38.64
N ILE A 402 -8.43 5.44 -38.17
CA ILE A 402 -9.70 5.25 -37.47
C ILE A 402 -10.74 4.65 -38.42
N LYS A 403 -10.73 5.02 -39.68
CA LYS A 403 -11.65 4.47 -40.69
C LYS A 403 -11.34 3.00 -40.97
N ALA A 404 -10.05 2.65 -41.11
CA ALA A 404 -9.60 1.29 -41.32
C ALA A 404 -9.93 0.39 -40.07
N LEU A 405 -9.74 0.88 -38.87
CA LEU A 405 -10.11 0.19 -37.64
C LEU A 405 -11.62 -0.04 -37.51
N ARG A 406 -12.45 0.93 -37.91
CA ARG A 406 -13.91 0.77 -37.94
C ARG A 406 -14.35 -0.30 -38.94
N GLU A 407 -13.76 -0.35 -40.12
CA GLU A 407 -14.03 -1.39 -41.10
C GLU A 407 -13.61 -2.78 -40.59
N GLN A 408 -12.51 -2.88 -39.87
CA GLN A 408 -12.03 -4.12 -39.27
C GLN A 408 -12.95 -4.62 -38.15
N VAL A 409 -13.44 -3.73 -37.31
CA VAL A 409 -14.44 -4.06 -36.26
C VAL A 409 -15.72 -4.56 -36.88
N GLN A 410 -16.25 -3.85 -37.90
CA GLN A 410 -17.47 -4.30 -38.61
C GLN A 410 -17.30 -5.65 -39.31
N ALA A 411 -16.11 -5.94 -39.86
CA ALA A 411 -15.84 -7.24 -40.45
C ALA A 411 -15.80 -8.36 -39.39
N GLN A 412 -15.28 -8.09 -38.19
CA GLN A 412 -15.31 -9.05 -37.06
C GLN A 412 -16.73 -9.25 -36.54
N GLU A 413 -17.54 -8.21 -36.39
CA GLU A 413 -18.94 -8.35 -35.98
C GLU A 413 -19.73 -9.23 -36.96
N ARG A 414 -19.54 -9.05 -38.27
CA ARG A 414 -20.19 -9.96 -39.25
C ARG A 414 -19.75 -11.39 -39.16
N ARG A 415 -18.47 -11.65 -38.81
CA ARG A 415 -17.96 -13.01 -38.58
C ARG A 415 -18.57 -13.62 -37.29
N ILE A 416 -18.70 -12.84 -36.25
CA ILE A 416 -19.32 -13.27 -34.98
C ILE A 416 -20.79 -13.65 -35.25
N THR A 417 -21.55 -12.78 -35.90
CA THR A 417 -22.96 -13.06 -36.27
C THR A 417 -23.11 -14.29 -37.16
N ALA A 418 -22.18 -14.51 -38.09
CA ALA A 418 -22.19 -15.69 -38.95
C ALA A 418 -21.90 -16.99 -38.14
N LEU A 419 -20.98 -16.92 -37.16
CA LEU A 419 -20.67 -18.03 -36.25
C LEU A 419 -21.84 -18.32 -35.29
N GLU A 420 -22.48 -17.29 -34.79
CA GLU A 420 -23.68 -17.42 -33.93
C GLU A 420 -24.82 -18.08 -34.69
N ASN A 421 -25.06 -17.70 -35.92
CA ASN A 421 -26.08 -18.33 -36.78
C ASN A 421 -25.76 -19.80 -37.09
N MET A 422 -24.48 -20.12 -37.37
CA MET A 422 -24.07 -21.52 -37.55
C MET A 422 -24.21 -22.36 -36.26
N LEU A 423 -23.95 -21.75 -35.10
CA LEU A 423 -24.16 -22.42 -33.82
C LEU A 423 -25.63 -22.67 -33.53
N CYS A 424 -26.52 -21.72 -33.86
CA CYS A 424 -27.99 -21.93 -33.77
C CYS A 424 -28.45 -23.04 -34.70
N GLU A 425 -27.99 -23.11 -35.94
CA GLU A 425 -28.32 -24.18 -36.88
C GLU A 425 -27.83 -25.55 -36.43
N LEU A 426 -26.68 -25.62 -35.72
CA LEU A 426 -26.16 -26.86 -35.14
C LEU A 426 -26.93 -27.34 -33.92
N VAL A 427 -27.49 -26.40 -33.14
CA VAL A 427 -28.32 -26.73 -31.96
C VAL A 427 -29.72 -27.14 -32.35
N ASP A 428 -30.32 -26.54 -33.39
CA ASP A 428 -31.67 -26.87 -33.86
C ASP A 428 -31.70 -28.13 -34.76
N GLY A 429 -30.54 -28.66 -35.17
CA GLY A 429 -30.42 -29.87 -36.00
C GLY A 429 -30.21 -31.19 -35.24
N THR A 430 -30.36 -31.20 -33.91
CA THR A 430 -30.21 -32.38 -33.05
C THR A 430 -31.52 -32.73 -32.34
N ASP A 431 -32.63 -32.84 -33.09
CA ASP A 431 -33.86 -33.57 -32.66
C ASP A 431 -34.08 -34.81 -33.52
#